data_01a01f99334a8aa6bd844f10bc544a4e
#
_entry.id   01a01f99334a8aa6bd844f10bc544a4e
#
_cell.length_a   1.000
_cell.length_b   1.000
_cell.length_c   1.000
_cell.angle_alpha   90.00
_cell.angle_beta   90.00
_cell.angle_gamma   90.00
#
_symmetry.space_group_name_H-M   'P 1'
#
loop_
_entity.id
_entity.type
_entity.pdbx_description
1 polymer ?
#
loop_
_entity_poly.entity_id
_entity_poly.type
_entity_poly.pdbx_seq_one_letter_code
_entity_poly.pdbx_strand_id
1 'polypeptide(L)'
;GLAALPGREDEARAGIDQALCYATAIDTPNIHAMAGFAKGSAAEDCFIENLRYATSQQQHVTFLIEPLNHHDAPGYFLNSTDQARRIIEAVATPNLKLMFDCYHIQILEGDLTRRLQANIDIIGHIQFAGVPSRGRPDYGEINYQHIFKQIADMGYTAPLGAEYKPENGDTDGSLGWKSKLEEQAGVNRQPRS
;
A
#
# COMPACT_ATOMS: atom_id res chain seq x y z
N GLY A 1 -7.86 4.60 -11.08
CA GLY A 1 -7.98 5.70 -10.12
C GLY A 1 -8.26 7.02 -10.82
N LEU A 2 -8.94 7.93 -10.12
CA LEU A 2 -9.36 9.24 -10.64
C LEU A 2 -8.95 10.40 -9.73
N ALA A 3 -8.40 10.08 -8.55
CA ALA A 3 -8.28 11.08 -7.50
C ALA A 3 -7.29 12.23 -7.81
N ALA A 4 -6.33 12.01 -8.74
CA ALA A 4 -5.39 13.04 -9.17
C ALA A 4 -5.70 13.59 -10.58
N LEU A 5 -6.92 13.41 -11.12
CA LEU A 5 -7.27 13.83 -12.48
C LEU A 5 -8.06 15.14 -12.45
N PRO A 6 -7.44 16.29 -12.82
CA PRO A 6 -8.14 17.56 -12.91
C PRO A 6 -9.32 17.47 -13.90
N GLY A 7 -10.47 18.06 -13.52
CA GLY A 7 -11.71 18.04 -14.29
C GLY A 7 -12.56 16.77 -14.10
N ARG A 8 -12.13 15.85 -13.23
CA ARG A 8 -12.89 14.64 -12.86
C ARG A 8 -13.15 14.53 -11.35
N GLU A 9 -13.16 15.64 -10.66
CA GLU A 9 -13.29 15.71 -9.20
C GLU A 9 -14.62 15.13 -8.72
N ASP A 10 -15.72 15.44 -9.41
CA ASP A 10 -17.06 14.92 -9.06
C ASP A 10 -17.13 13.40 -9.19
N GLU A 11 -16.52 12.83 -10.25
CA GLU A 11 -16.46 11.38 -10.43
C GLU A 11 -15.58 10.72 -9.37
N ALA A 12 -14.44 11.34 -9.03
CA ALA A 12 -13.54 10.85 -7.99
C ALA A 12 -14.25 10.82 -6.62
N ARG A 13 -14.98 11.88 -6.27
CA ARG A 13 -15.74 11.97 -5.02
C ARG A 13 -16.90 10.98 -4.97
N ALA A 14 -17.64 10.83 -6.07
CA ALA A 14 -18.69 9.81 -6.16
C ALA A 14 -18.13 8.38 -5.95
N GLY A 15 -16.94 8.10 -6.51
CA GLY A 15 -16.23 6.83 -6.27
C GLY A 15 -15.78 6.64 -4.84
N ILE A 16 -15.33 7.70 -4.17
CA ILE A 16 -14.97 7.71 -2.75
C ILE A 16 -16.20 7.40 -1.89
N ASP A 17 -17.34 8.06 -2.15
CA ASP A 17 -18.58 7.84 -1.41
C ASP A 17 -19.10 6.40 -1.57
N GLN A 18 -19.01 5.86 -2.79
CA GLN A 18 -19.35 4.45 -3.04
C GLN A 18 -18.43 3.50 -2.27
N ALA A 19 -17.12 3.76 -2.26
CA ALA A 19 -16.15 2.95 -1.54
C ALA A 19 -16.39 2.99 -0.03
N LEU A 20 -16.72 4.16 0.54
CA LEU A 20 -17.07 4.32 1.94
C LEU A 20 -18.35 3.54 2.31
N CYS A 21 -19.37 3.62 1.48
CA CYS A 21 -20.59 2.85 1.66
C CYS A 21 -20.31 1.34 1.71
N TYR A 22 -19.48 0.86 0.78
CA TYR A 22 -19.09 -0.54 0.71
C TYR A 22 -18.21 -0.95 1.90
N ALA A 23 -17.21 -0.14 2.24
CA ALA A 23 -16.33 -0.37 3.38
C ALA A 23 -17.10 -0.51 4.70
N THR A 24 -18.10 0.35 4.91
CA THR A 24 -19.01 0.27 6.07
C THR A 24 -19.81 -1.04 6.06
N ALA A 25 -20.32 -1.44 4.90
CA ALA A 25 -21.14 -2.65 4.78
C ALA A 25 -20.38 -3.95 5.08
N ILE A 26 -19.05 -3.99 4.79
CA ILE A 26 -18.19 -5.16 5.03
C ILE A 26 -17.27 -5.00 6.24
N ASP A 27 -17.40 -3.91 7.00
CA ASP A 27 -16.60 -3.59 8.19
C ASP A 27 -15.08 -3.61 7.91
N THR A 28 -14.65 -3.01 6.76
CA THR A 28 -13.22 -2.87 6.46
C THR A 28 -12.68 -1.51 6.94
N PRO A 29 -11.53 -1.48 7.64
CA PRO A 29 -10.97 -0.24 8.17
C PRO A 29 -10.21 0.58 7.14
N ASN A 30 -9.86 0.02 5.97
CA ASN A 30 -8.96 0.66 5.01
C ASN A 30 -9.57 0.77 3.61
N ILE A 31 -9.35 1.90 2.95
CA ILE A 31 -9.70 2.16 1.55
C ILE A 31 -8.46 2.65 0.81
N HIS A 32 -8.10 2.02 -0.30
CA HIS A 32 -7.06 2.51 -1.20
C HIS A 32 -7.60 3.59 -2.14
N ALA A 33 -7.12 4.83 -1.99
CA ALA A 33 -7.44 5.94 -2.87
C ALA A 33 -6.43 6.03 -4.02
N MET A 34 -6.78 5.46 -5.16
CA MET A 34 -5.91 5.43 -6.33
C MET A 34 -5.82 6.79 -7.04
N ALA A 35 -4.60 7.30 -7.21
CA ALA A 35 -4.34 8.59 -7.85
C ALA A 35 -4.80 8.63 -9.32
N GLY A 36 -4.40 7.63 -10.11
CA GLY A 36 -4.63 7.59 -11.55
C GLY A 36 -3.43 8.10 -12.36
N PHE A 37 -3.63 8.26 -13.67
CA PHE A 37 -2.59 8.65 -14.62
C PHE A 37 -2.68 10.15 -14.92
N ALA A 38 -1.83 10.94 -14.28
CA ALA A 38 -1.80 12.40 -14.37
C ALA A 38 -0.37 12.92 -14.19
N LYS A 39 -0.15 14.22 -14.41
CA LYS A 39 1.17 14.86 -14.27
C LYS A 39 1.03 16.33 -13.85
N GLY A 40 2.06 16.83 -13.17
CA GLY A 40 2.22 18.24 -12.85
C GLY A 40 1.48 18.68 -11.59
N SER A 41 1.65 19.97 -11.25
CA SER A 41 1.12 20.55 -10.01
C SER A 41 -0.40 20.51 -9.91
N ALA A 42 -1.11 20.75 -11.02
CA ALA A 42 -2.57 20.69 -11.03
C ALA A 42 -3.10 19.30 -10.64
N ALA A 43 -2.38 18.22 -10.99
CA ALA A 43 -2.73 16.86 -10.55
C ALA A 43 -2.46 16.67 -9.05
N GLU A 44 -1.37 17.25 -8.53
CA GLU A 44 -1.05 17.22 -7.08
C GLU A 44 -2.12 17.96 -6.27
N ASP A 45 -2.48 19.17 -6.70
CA ASP A 45 -3.53 19.95 -6.05
C ASP A 45 -4.89 19.21 -6.06
N CYS A 46 -5.27 18.66 -7.21
CA CYS A 46 -6.49 17.86 -7.36
C CYS A 46 -6.47 16.64 -6.43
N PHE A 47 -5.35 15.93 -6.34
CA PHE A 47 -5.22 14.77 -5.47
C PHE A 47 -5.35 15.13 -3.99
N ILE A 48 -4.66 16.19 -3.56
CA ILE A 48 -4.74 16.70 -2.18
C ILE A 48 -6.19 17.08 -1.82
N GLU A 49 -6.90 17.80 -2.69
CA GLU A 49 -8.29 18.21 -2.45
C GLU A 49 -9.26 17.01 -2.37
N ASN A 50 -9.10 16.02 -3.25
CA ASN A 50 -9.92 14.81 -3.20
C ASN A 50 -9.60 13.95 -1.96
N LEU A 51 -8.34 13.90 -1.51
CA LEU A 51 -7.96 13.23 -0.27
C LEU A 51 -8.49 13.95 0.97
N ARG A 52 -8.49 15.29 0.99
CA ARG A 52 -9.16 16.09 2.04
C ARG A 52 -10.64 15.79 2.10
N TYR A 53 -11.31 15.75 0.94
CA TYR A 53 -12.70 15.33 0.86
C TYR A 53 -12.88 13.93 1.46
N ALA A 54 -12.14 12.92 1.00
CA ALA A 54 -12.24 11.55 1.45
C ALA A 54 -12.08 11.41 2.98
N THR A 55 -11.02 11.99 3.53
CA THR A 55 -10.70 11.88 4.96
C THR A 55 -11.66 12.64 5.86
N SER A 56 -12.38 13.63 5.34
CA SER A 56 -13.40 14.37 6.08
C SER A 56 -14.72 13.61 6.22
N GLN A 57 -15.01 12.63 5.35
CA GLN A 57 -16.31 11.93 5.34
C GLN A 57 -16.45 10.98 6.54
N GLN A 58 -15.40 10.21 6.86
CA GLN A 58 -15.40 9.26 7.97
C GLN A 58 -14.01 9.17 8.62
N GLN A 59 -13.92 9.45 9.94
CA GLN A 59 -12.65 9.47 10.65
C GLN A 59 -12.14 8.09 11.08
N HIS A 60 -13.02 7.09 11.16
CA HIS A 60 -12.65 5.72 11.55
C HIS A 60 -12.16 4.85 10.38
N VAL A 61 -12.32 5.33 9.14
CA VAL A 61 -11.76 4.68 7.96
C VAL A 61 -10.43 5.33 7.60
N THR A 62 -9.41 4.52 7.43
CA THR A 62 -8.08 4.96 6.96
C THR A 62 -8.04 4.92 5.45
N PHE A 63 -7.75 6.07 4.83
CA PHE A 63 -7.43 6.12 3.42
C PHE A 63 -5.95 5.85 3.21
N LEU A 64 -5.64 4.99 2.24
CA LEU A 64 -4.30 4.59 1.87
C LEU A 64 -3.95 5.14 0.50
N ILE A 65 -2.75 5.67 0.33
CA ILE A 65 -2.19 6.03 -0.97
C ILE A 65 -0.92 5.23 -1.23
N GLU A 66 -0.72 4.79 -2.47
CA GLU A 66 0.32 3.85 -2.84
C GLU A 66 1.14 4.34 -4.03
N PRO A 67 2.49 4.41 -3.92
CA PRO A 67 3.38 4.58 -5.06
C PRO A 67 3.42 3.32 -5.92
N LEU A 68 3.07 3.44 -7.21
CA LEU A 68 3.12 2.31 -8.15
C LEU A 68 4.34 2.41 -9.08
N ASN A 69 4.99 1.27 -9.35
CA ASN A 69 6.16 1.22 -10.19
C ASN A 69 5.83 1.43 -11.69
N HIS A 70 6.81 1.95 -12.39
CA HIS A 70 6.68 2.36 -13.79
C HIS A 70 6.56 1.20 -14.81
N HIS A 71 6.86 -0.03 -14.42
CA HIS A 71 6.67 -1.21 -15.28
C HIS A 71 5.21 -1.64 -15.28
N ASP A 72 4.57 -1.68 -14.10
CA ASP A 72 3.17 -2.11 -13.96
C ASP A 72 2.19 -0.97 -14.27
N ALA A 73 2.58 0.28 -13.96
CA ALA A 73 1.73 1.45 -14.11
C ALA A 73 2.49 2.66 -14.72
N PRO A 74 2.89 2.58 -16.01
CA PRO A 74 3.65 3.65 -16.65
C PRO A 74 2.85 4.96 -16.70
N GLY A 75 3.40 6.01 -16.07
CA GLY A 75 2.74 7.32 -15.99
C GLY A 75 1.74 7.48 -14.85
N TYR A 76 1.68 6.54 -13.92
CA TYR A 76 0.91 6.72 -12.69
C TYR A 76 1.43 7.92 -11.89
N PHE A 77 0.49 8.70 -11.31
CA PHE A 77 0.83 9.97 -10.70
C PHE A 77 1.73 9.83 -9.47
N LEU A 78 1.35 8.94 -8.55
CA LEU A 78 2.09 8.73 -7.30
C LEU A 78 3.16 7.64 -7.50
N ASN A 79 4.43 8.02 -7.48
CA ASN A 79 5.54 7.13 -7.87
C ASN A 79 6.78 7.19 -6.98
N SER A 80 6.67 7.77 -5.77
CA SER A 80 7.74 7.72 -4.77
C SER A 80 7.19 7.85 -3.34
N THR A 81 7.93 7.32 -2.37
CA THR A 81 7.61 7.47 -0.94
C THR A 81 7.72 8.93 -0.48
N ASP A 82 8.69 9.68 -1.02
CA ASP A 82 8.86 11.10 -0.70
C ASP A 82 7.67 11.95 -1.21
N GLN A 83 7.13 11.63 -2.39
CA GLN A 83 5.91 12.27 -2.89
C GLN A 83 4.70 11.93 -2.02
N ALA A 84 4.55 10.65 -1.63
CA ALA A 84 3.47 10.24 -0.74
C ALA A 84 3.52 10.99 0.60
N ARG A 85 4.72 11.10 1.22
CA ARG A 85 4.91 11.83 2.47
C ARG A 85 4.49 13.29 2.34
N ARG A 86 4.96 14.01 1.31
CA ARG A 86 4.56 15.42 1.09
C ARG A 86 3.04 15.59 0.97
N ILE A 87 2.38 14.69 0.26
CA ILE A 87 0.91 14.72 0.10
C ILE A 87 0.21 14.44 1.43
N ILE A 88 0.65 13.44 2.20
CA ILE A 88 0.09 13.13 3.52
C ILE A 88 0.24 14.33 4.47
N GLU A 89 1.41 14.95 4.49
CA GLU A 89 1.70 16.16 5.30
C GLU A 89 0.84 17.35 4.84
N ALA A 90 0.64 17.53 3.54
CA ALA A 90 -0.20 18.61 3.00
C ALA A 90 -1.68 18.43 3.30
N VAL A 91 -2.19 17.21 3.30
CA VAL A 91 -3.58 16.87 3.70
C VAL A 91 -3.76 17.04 5.21
N ALA A 92 -2.75 16.67 6.00
CA ALA A 92 -2.65 16.87 7.44
C ALA A 92 -3.81 16.26 8.26
N THR A 93 -4.22 15.03 7.93
CA THR A 93 -5.25 14.28 8.65
C THR A 93 -4.70 12.95 9.19
N PRO A 94 -5.14 12.47 10.38
CA PRO A 94 -4.59 11.26 10.97
C PRO A 94 -4.98 9.98 10.22
N ASN A 95 -6.07 10.01 9.46
CA ASN A 95 -6.64 8.89 8.72
C ASN A 95 -6.25 8.84 7.22
N LEU A 96 -5.20 9.59 6.82
CA LEU A 96 -4.52 9.39 5.55
C LEU A 96 -3.15 8.79 5.81
N LYS A 97 -2.86 7.65 5.22
CA LYS A 97 -1.65 6.88 5.46
C LYS A 97 -1.04 6.35 4.16
N LEU A 98 0.22 5.96 4.24
CA LEU A 98 0.96 5.31 3.17
C LEU A 98 0.62 3.81 3.13
N MET A 99 0.27 3.28 1.98
CA MET A 99 0.40 1.86 1.68
C MET A 99 1.80 1.60 1.13
N PHE A 100 2.61 0.90 1.91
CA PHE A 100 3.98 0.58 1.58
C PHE A 100 4.04 -0.81 0.96
N ASP A 101 3.98 -0.91 -0.37
CA ASP A 101 4.21 -2.19 -1.05
C ASP A 101 5.71 -2.37 -1.34
N CYS A 102 6.31 -3.35 -0.66
CA CYS A 102 7.73 -3.69 -0.82
C CYS A 102 8.09 -4.01 -2.28
N TYR A 103 7.18 -4.59 -3.04
CA TYR A 103 7.37 -4.89 -4.46
C TYR A 103 7.52 -3.62 -5.28
N HIS A 104 6.57 -2.68 -5.16
CA HIS A 104 6.61 -1.43 -5.90
C HIS A 104 7.80 -0.56 -5.50
N ILE A 105 8.05 -0.45 -4.19
CA ILE A 105 9.12 0.42 -3.69
C ILE A 105 10.51 -0.14 -4.00
N GLN A 106 10.70 -1.47 -4.00
CA GLN A 106 11.98 -2.05 -4.45
C GLN A 106 12.31 -1.65 -5.89
N ILE A 107 11.34 -1.69 -6.79
CA ILE A 107 11.52 -1.33 -8.20
C ILE A 107 11.72 0.18 -8.39
N LEU A 108 11.02 1.00 -7.61
CA LEU A 108 11.07 2.46 -7.73
C LEU A 108 12.33 3.06 -7.12
N GLU A 109 12.69 2.65 -5.92
CA GLU A 109 13.63 3.34 -5.04
C GLU A 109 14.69 2.42 -4.45
N GLY A 110 14.39 1.12 -4.27
CA GLY A 110 15.28 0.19 -3.54
C GLY A 110 15.40 0.53 -2.06
N ASP A 111 16.46 0.00 -1.41
CA ASP A 111 16.82 0.28 -0.01
C ASP A 111 15.64 0.16 0.98
N LEU A 112 14.86 -0.92 0.85
CA LEU A 112 13.60 -1.13 1.58
C LEU A 112 13.73 -0.91 3.09
N THR A 113 14.83 -1.38 3.69
CA THR A 113 15.03 -1.25 5.15
C THR A 113 15.03 0.21 5.60
N ARG A 114 15.81 1.08 4.93
CA ARG A 114 15.84 2.51 5.29
C ARG A 114 14.56 3.23 4.89
N ARG A 115 13.94 2.85 3.77
CA ARG A 115 12.64 3.41 3.36
C ARG A 115 11.53 3.07 4.35
N LEU A 116 11.48 1.84 4.87
CA LEU A 116 10.57 1.44 5.96
C LEU A 116 10.82 2.29 7.22
N GLN A 117 12.08 2.40 7.65
CA GLN A 117 12.44 3.19 8.83
C GLN A 117 12.04 4.66 8.69
N ALA A 118 12.28 5.26 7.52
CA ALA A 118 11.97 6.66 7.27
C ALA A 118 10.47 6.97 7.20
N ASN A 119 9.62 5.96 6.93
CA ASN A 119 8.20 6.16 6.70
C ASN A 119 7.29 5.44 7.70
N ILE A 120 7.82 4.74 8.70
CA ILE A 120 7.03 3.91 9.62
C ILE A 120 5.91 4.69 10.34
N ASP A 121 6.12 5.97 10.60
CA ASP A 121 5.18 6.88 11.25
C ASP A 121 3.93 7.18 10.39
N ILE A 122 4.06 7.12 9.08
CA ILE A 122 2.97 7.38 8.14
C ILE A 122 2.42 6.11 7.46
N ILE A 123 3.05 4.93 7.69
CA ILE A 123 2.56 3.67 7.12
C ILE A 123 1.26 3.23 7.80
N GLY A 124 0.22 2.98 7.00
CA GLY A 124 -1.05 2.39 7.43
C GLY A 124 -1.20 0.92 7.04
N HIS A 125 -0.55 0.50 5.96
CA HIS A 125 -0.57 -0.89 5.50
C HIS A 125 0.73 -1.23 4.78
N ILE A 126 1.19 -2.49 4.91
CA ILE A 126 2.35 -3.00 4.21
C ILE A 126 1.94 -4.17 3.33
N GLN A 127 2.33 -4.11 2.05
CA GLN A 127 2.16 -5.20 1.11
C GLN A 127 3.50 -5.75 0.62
N PHE A 128 3.49 -6.95 0.06
CA PHE A 128 4.71 -7.60 -0.41
C PHE A 128 4.46 -8.64 -1.51
N ALA A 129 5.41 -8.74 -2.45
CA ALA A 129 5.49 -9.75 -3.49
C ALA A 129 6.93 -9.95 -3.96
N GLY A 130 7.21 -11.03 -4.65
CA GLY A 130 8.54 -11.30 -5.23
C GLY A 130 8.86 -10.37 -6.41
N VAL A 131 10.05 -9.76 -6.40
CA VAL A 131 10.58 -8.93 -7.51
C VAL A 131 11.50 -9.78 -8.37
N PRO A 132 11.47 -9.67 -9.73
CA PRO A 132 10.77 -8.65 -10.52
C PRO A 132 9.37 -9.05 -11.01
N SER A 133 8.94 -10.30 -10.86
CA SER A 133 7.76 -10.86 -11.54
C SER A 133 6.43 -10.66 -10.82
N ARG A 134 6.44 -9.98 -9.65
CA ARG A 134 5.28 -9.90 -8.73
C ARG A 134 4.76 -11.30 -8.35
N GLY A 135 5.68 -12.26 -8.26
CA GLY A 135 5.41 -13.64 -7.89
C GLY A 135 5.45 -13.90 -6.38
N ARG A 136 5.58 -15.18 -6.02
CA ARG A 136 5.66 -15.61 -4.62
C ARG A 136 6.81 -14.91 -3.87
N PRO A 137 6.61 -14.54 -2.59
CA PRO A 137 7.59 -13.77 -1.83
C PRO A 137 8.85 -14.58 -1.39
N ASP A 138 8.81 -15.92 -1.44
CA ASP A 138 9.96 -16.77 -1.16
C ASP A 138 10.91 -16.90 -2.37
N TYR A 139 10.64 -16.18 -3.44
CA TYR A 139 11.39 -16.19 -4.69
C TYR A 139 11.63 -14.77 -5.21
N GLY A 140 12.80 -14.53 -5.78
CA GLY A 140 13.17 -13.23 -6.32
C GLY A 140 14.30 -12.56 -5.53
N GLU A 141 14.47 -11.25 -5.73
CA GLU A 141 15.64 -10.51 -5.23
C GLU A 141 15.48 -9.93 -3.82
N ILE A 142 14.27 -10.00 -3.22
CA ILE A 142 14.02 -9.47 -1.87
C ILE A 142 14.17 -10.59 -0.83
N ASN A 143 14.98 -10.34 0.20
CA ASN A 143 15.04 -11.21 1.37
C ASN A 143 13.92 -10.85 2.36
N TYR A 144 12.73 -11.43 2.19
CA TYR A 144 11.58 -11.16 3.05
C TYR A 144 11.76 -11.64 4.50
N GLN A 145 12.58 -12.63 4.78
CA GLN A 145 12.93 -12.99 6.16
C GLN A 145 13.57 -11.80 6.89
N HIS A 146 14.52 -11.13 6.24
CA HIS A 146 15.14 -9.92 6.78
C HIS A 146 14.13 -8.77 6.90
N ILE A 147 13.36 -8.50 5.85
CA ILE A 147 12.40 -7.39 5.82
C ILE A 147 11.33 -7.55 6.90
N PHE A 148 10.75 -8.74 7.07
CA PHE A 148 9.74 -8.99 8.12
C PHE A 148 10.30 -8.83 9.53
N LYS A 149 11.56 -9.26 9.75
CA LYS A 149 12.24 -8.99 11.02
C LYS A 149 12.38 -7.49 11.27
N GLN A 150 12.81 -6.72 10.27
CA GLN A 150 12.94 -5.27 10.40
C GLN A 150 11.57 -4.59 10.69
N ILE A 151 10.50 -4.99 10.01
CA ILE A 151 9.14 -4.49 10.24
C ILE A 151 8.71 -4.75 11.70
N ALA A 152 8.96 -5.95 12.22
CA ALA A 152 8.66 -6.31 13.60
C ALA A 152 9.51 -5.51 14.61
N ASP A 153 10.81 -5.35 14.34
CA ASP A 153 11.73 -4.59 15.20
C ASP A 153 11.34 -3.09 15.27
N MET A 154 10.69 -2.56 14.24
CA MET A 154 10.12 -1.19 14.21
C MET A 154 8.79 -1.07 14.98
N GLY A 155 8.24 -2.17 15.51
CA GLY A 155 6.99 -2.18 16.27
C GLY A 155 5.72 -2.18 15.42
N TYR A 156 5.79 -2.47 14.12
CA TYR A 156 4.60 -2.62 13.29
C TYR A 156 3.89 -3.94 13.60
N THR A 157 2.62 -3.87 14.01
CA THR A 157 1.83 -5.01 14.49
C THR A 157 0.60 -5.33 13.65
N ALA A 158 0.27 -4.49 12.67
CA ALA A 158 -0.86 -4.75 11.79
C ALA A 158 -0.55 -5.90 10.80
N PRO A 159 -1.57 -6.55 10.24
CA PRO A 159 -1.38 -7.61 9.24
C PRO A 159 -0.61 -7.12 8.01
N LEU A 160 0.23 -8.00 7.45
CA LEU A 160 0.93 -7.79 6.18
C LEU A 160 0.13 -8.44 5.05
N GLY A 161 -0.01 -7.74 3.91
CA GLY A 161 -0.74 -8.19 2.73
C GLY A 161 0.17 -8.83 1.68
N ALA A 162 -0.01 -10.10 1.36
CA ALA A 162 0.67 -10.73 0.23
C ALA A 162 -0.11 -10.46 -1.06
N GLU A 163 0.36 -9.52 -1.88
CA GLU A 163 -0.26 -9.15 -3.14
C GLU A 163 0.59 -9.61 -4.32
N TYR A 164 0.50 -10.88 -4.67
CA TYR A 164 1.31 -11.49 -5.71
C TYR A 164 0.47 -12.26 -6.75
N LYS A 165 1.07 -12.52 -7.91
CA LYS A 165 0.49 -13.33 -8.97
C LYS A 165 0.84 -14.81 -8.72
N PRO A 166 -0.13 -15.66 -8.34
CA PRO A 166 0.14 -17.07 -8.14
C PRO A 166 0.47 -17.77 -9.47
N GLU A 167 1.41 -18.71 -9.44
CA GLU A 167 1.72 -19.53 -10.61
C GLU A 167 0.47 -20.26 -11.10
N ASN A 168 0.24 -20.24 -12.41
CA ASN A 168 -0.91 -20.87 -13.07
C ASN A 168 -2.29 -20.46 -12.53
N GLY A 169 -2.39 -19.34 -11.79
CA GLY A 169 -3.62 -18.89 -11.15
C GLY A 169 -4.06 -19.73 -9.96
N ASP A 170 -3.21 -20.66 -9.48
CA ASP A 170 -3.48 -21.50 -8.32
C ASP A 170 -3.00 -20.82 -7.03
N THR A 171 -3.92 -20.13 -6.37
CA THR A 171 -3.64 -19.42 -5.12
C THR A 171 -3.30 -20.41 -3.99
N ASP A 172 -4.10 -21.45 -3.80
CA ASP A 172 -3.92 -22.40 -2.70
C ASP A 172 -2.62 -23.18 -2.81
N GLY A 173 -2.31 -23.70 -4.00
CA GLY A 173 -1.05 -24.39 -4.28
C GLY A 173 0.18 -23.49 -4.17
N SER A 174 0.00 -22.17 -4.28
CA SER A 174 1.10 -21.20 -4.17
C SER A 174 1.45 -20.77 -2.74
N LEU A 175 0.66 -21.12 -1.72
CA LEU A 175 0.82 -20.64 -0.32
C LEU A 175 1.96 -21.32 0.46
N GLY A 176 2.68 -22.27 -0.10
CA GLY A 176 3.78 -22.99 0.57
C GLY A 176 4.91 -22.12 1.10
N TRP A 177 5.07 -20.89 0.58
CA TRP A 177 6.02 -19.90 1.08
C TRP A 177 5.73 -19.45 2.52
N LYS A 178 4.46 -19.46 2.92
CA LYS A 178 4.03 -18.95 4.24
C LYS A 178 4.65 -19.75 5.38
N SER A 179 4.57 -21.08 5.33
CA SER A 179 5.19 -21.93 6.37
C SER A 179 6.70 -21.75 6.43
N LYS A 180 7.37 -21.64 5.28
CA LYS A 180 8.83 -21.43 5.21
C LYS A 180 9.26 -20.11 5.88
N LEU A 181 8.56 -19.02 5.61
CA LEU A 181 8.88 -17.72 6.19
C LEU A 181 8.54 -17.66 7.69
N GLU A 182 7.45 -18.30 8.12
CA GLU A 182 7.08 -18.41 9.54
C GLU A 182 8.10 -19.23 10.35
N GLU A 183 8.55 -20.36 9.84
CA GLU A 183 9.60 -21.18 10.47
C GLU A 183 10.92 -20.41 10.61
N GLN A 184 11.31 -19.70 9.56
CA GLN A 184 12.55 -18.91 9.53
C GLN A 184 12.47 -17.66 10.41
N ALA A 185 11.29 -17.08 10.62
CA ALA A 185 11.07 -15.94 11.51
C ALA A 185 11.01 -16.33 13.00
N GLY A 186 11.03 -17.62 13.34
CA GLY A 186 10.94 -18.10 14.73
C GLY A 186 9.56 -17.87 15.37
N VAL A 187 8.52 -17.67 14.57
CA VAL A 187 7.15 -17.49 15.04
C VAL A 187 6.57 -18.86 15.41
N ASN A 188 6.76 -19.25 16.68
CA ASN A 188 6.10 -20.42 17.24
C ASN A 188 4.58 -20.19 17.25
N ARG A 189 3.83 -20.84 16.38
CA ARG A 189 2.37 -20.93 16.49
C ARG A 189 2.04 -21.69 17.77
N GLN A 190 1.49 -21.02 18.78
CA GLN A 190 0.66 -21.73 19.74
C GLN A 190 -0.60 -22.20 19.01
N PRO A 191 -0.98 -23.49 19.09
CA PRO A 191 -2.22 -23.95 18.49
C PRO A 191 -3.39 -23.17 19.10
N ARG A 192 -4.25 -22.62 18.24
CA ARG A 192 -5.53 -22.05 18.70
C ARG A 192 -6.34 -23.18 19.32
N SER A 193 -6.54 -23.10 20.62
CA SER A 193 -7.46 -23.96 21.38
C SER A 193 -8.92 -23.69 21.02
#